data_c43beffb9c54f8824c761406082920d8
#
_entry.id   c43beffb9c54f8824c761406082920d8
#
_cell.length_a   1.000
_cell.length_b   1.000
_cell.length_c   1.000
_cell.angle_alpha   90.00
_cell.angle_beta   90.00
_cell.angle_gamma   90.00
#
_symmetry.space_group_name_H-M   'P 1'
#
loop_
_entity.id
_entity.type
_entity.pdbx_description
1 polymer ?
#
loop_
_entity_poly.entity_id
_entity_poly.type
_entity_poly.pdbx_seq_one_letter_code
_entity_poly.pdbx_strand_id
1 'polypeptide(L)'
;GGTPPHANWPGGARVAVQFVLNYEEGGENAILHGDPASEMFLSEIIGAAPFEGARHMSMESIYEYGSRAGAWRLLDLFRDRDVPLTLFAVAMAMERHPAVIERALADGHEIASHGWRWINYHGMHEDEERAHLQRAIEIHSRICGERPLGWYTGRTSENTRRIVAEEGGFLYDADDYSDDLPFWSTQTDTPHLIVPYTLDTNDMRFATAQGFHTGDQFAAYLIDAFDTPVSYTHLTLPTIFRV
;
A
#
# COMPACT_ATOMS: atom_id res chain seq x y z
N GLY A 1 19.95 11.56 11.46
CA GLY A 1 21.02 12.36 12.06
C GLY A 1 21.60 13.35 11.07
N GLY A 2 22.53 14.24 11.53
CA GLY A 2 23.06 15.33 10.69
C GLY A 2 23.97 14.87 9.52
N THR A 3 24.35 13.60 9.48
CA THR A 3 25.07 12.98 8.35
C THR A 3 24.30 11.72 7.97
N PRO A 4 23.59 11.69 6.83
CA PRO A 4 22.88 10.51 6.37
C PRO A 4 23.89 9.36 6.10
N PRO A 5 23.54 8.12 6.45
CA PRO A 5 24.35 6.97 6.09
C PRO A 5 24.36 6.77 4.58
N HIS A 6 25.42 6.20 4.05
CA HIS A 6 25.45 5.77 2.65
C HIS A 6 24.67 4.48 2.46
N ALA A 7 23.68 4.48 1.57
CA ALA A 7 22.78 3.34 1.37
C ALA A 7 23.50 2.10 0.78
N ASN A 8 24.59 2.29 0.05
CA ASN A 8 25.34 1.22 -0.63
C ASN A 8 24.46 0.33 -1.53
N TRP A 9 23.59 0.98 -2.33
CA TRP A 9 22.72 0.25 -3.24
C TRP A 9 23.50 -0.70 -4.16
N PRO A 10 22.93 -1.85 -4.52
CA PRO A 10 23.55 -2.79 -5.46
C PRO A 10 23.96 -2.10 -6.78
N GLY A 11 25.10 -2.53 -7.33
CA GLY A 11 25.62 -1.99 -8.59
C GLY A 11 26.13 -0.54 -8.53
N GLY A 12 26.27 0.03 -7.31
CA GLY A 12 26.68 1.42 -7.14
C GLY A 12 25.58 2.41 -7.53
N ALA A 13 24.34 1.98 -7.52
CA ALA A 13 23.18 2.84 -7.80
C ALA A 13 23.10 3.97 -6.76
N ARG A 14 22.65 5.14 -7.21
CA ARG A 14 22.51 6.34 -6.36
C ARG A 14 21.14 6.41 -5.68
N VAL A 15 20.13 5.83 -6.31
CA VAL A 15 18.73 5.84 -5.86
C VAL A 15 18.14 4.46 -6.09
N ALA A 16 17.30 4.00 -5.15
CA ALA A 16 16.37 2.90 -5.36
C ALA A 16 14.97 3.49 -5.59
N VAL A 17 14.29 3.05 -6.65
CA VAL A 17 12.92 3.46 -6.96
C VAL A 17 12.03 2.24 -6.83
N GLN A 18 11.00 2.33 -6.01
CA GLN A 18 9.97 1.32 -5.88
C GLN A 18 8.66 1.89 -6.40
N PHE A 19 8.08 1.27 -7.41
CA PHE A 19 6.73 1.55 -7.84
C PHE A 19 5.76 0.66 -7.06
N VAL A 20 4.75 1.29 -6.46
CA VAL A 20 3.76 0.60 -5.63
C VAL A 20 2.37 0.84 -6.18
N LEU A 21 1.58 -0.22 -6.26
CA LEU A 21 0.15 -0.17 -6.51
C LEU A 21 -0.58 -0.69 -5.27
N ASN A 22 -1.31 0.18 -4.57
CA ASN A 22 -2.22 -0.26 -3.51
C ASN A 22 -3.51 -0.78 -4.15
N TYR A 23 -3.77 -2.07 -3.98
CA TYR A 23 -4.98 -2.72 -4.47
C TYR A 23 -5.94 -2.98 -3.32
N GLU A 24 -6.93 -2.10 -3.16
CA GLU A 24 -7.78 -1.99 -1.96
C GLU A 24 -9.27 -2.28 -2.21
N GLU A 25 -9.70 -2.25 -3.46
CA GLU A 25 -11.10 -2.32 -3.87
C GLU A 25 -11.77 -3.64 -3.49
N GLY A 26 -12.77 -3.51 -2.62
CA GLY A 26 -13.51 -4.63 -2.04
C GLY A 26 -13.09 -4.95 -0.61
N GLY A 27 -12.09 -4.24 -0.05
CA GLY A 27 -11.65 -4.34 1.34
C GLY A 27 -12.09 -3.16 2.24
N GLU A 28 -12.66 -2.10 1.65
CA GLU A 28 -13.15 -0.88 2.32
C GLU A 28 -14.34 -1.14 3.24
N ASN A 29 -14.72 -0.14 4.07
CA ASN A 29 -15.94 -0.20 4.87
C ASN A 29 -17.17 -0.17 3.96
N ALA A 30 -18.03 -1.15 4.07
CA ALA A 30 -19.28 -1.23 3.34
C ALA A 30 -20.32 -2.06 4.10
N ILE A 31 -21.59 -1.67 4.01
CA ILE A 31 -22.69 -2.45 4.57
C ILE A 31 -22.70 -3.89 4.03
N LEU A 32 -22.33 -4.07 2.77
CA LEU A 32 -22.20 -5.39 2.15
C LEU A 32 -21.12 -6.28 2.79
N HIS A 33 -20.20 -5.68 3.53
CA HIS A 33 -19.14 -6.39 4.26
C HIS A 33 -19.48 -6.63 5.73
N GLY A 34 -20.66 -6.17 6.17
CA GLY A 34 -21.12 -6.23 7.56
C GLY A 34 -20.70 -5.03 8.41
N ASP A 35 -20.13 -4.00 7.81
CA ASP A 35 -19.73 -2.78 8.51
C ASP A 35 -20.95 -1.92 8.87
N PRO A 36 -20.88 -1.10 9.93
CA PRO A 36 -22.00 -0.26 10.36
C PRO A 36 -22.26 0.94 9.43
N ALA A 37 -21.30 1.31 8.60
CA ALA A 37 -21.34 2.47 7.71
C ALA A 37 -20.56 2.25 6.42
N SER A 38 -20.78 3.12 5.42
CA SER A 38 -19.99 3.16 4.20
C SER A 38 -18.62 3.80 4.43
N GLU A 39 -17.65 3.52 3.53
CA GLU A 39 -16.35 4.21 3.53
C GLU A 39 -16.51 5.70 3.24
N MET A 40 -15.59 6.50 3.78
CA MET A 40 -15.53 7.94 3.56
C MET A 40 -14.10 8.44 3.33
N PHE A 41 -13.09 7.59 3.57
CA PHE A 41 -11.70 8.01 3.60
C PHE A 41 -11.09 7.97 2.19
N LEU A 42 -10.43 9.07 1.80
CA LEU A 42 -9.68 9.19 0.55
C LEU A 42 -10.44 8.73 -0.70
N SER A 43 -11.56 9.38 -0.99
CA SER A 43 -12.30 9.17 -2.24
C SER A 43 -12.42 10.47 -3.03
N GLU A 44 -12.78 10.36 -4.32
CA GLU A 44 -13.06 11.51 -5.20
C GLU A 44 -14.29 12.31 -4.76
N ILE A 45 -15.09 11.79 -3.82
CA ILE A 45 -16.14 12.55 -3.14
C ILE A 45 -15.50 13.27 -1.95
N ILE A 46 -14.83 14.38 -2.22
CA ILE A 46 -14.11 15.15 -1.20
C ILE A 46 -15.08 15.60 -0.12
N GLY A 47 -14.74 15.29 1.15
CA GLY A 47 -15.58 15.61 2.30
C GLY A 47 -16.80 14.70 2.44
N ALA A 48 -16.81 13.52 1.83
CA ALA A 48 -17.85 12.53 2.02
C ALA A 48 -18.07 12.23 3.51
N ALA A 49 -19.33 12.13 3.91
CA ALA A 49 -19.73 11.57 5.20
C ALA A 49 -20.11 10.09 5.05
N PRO A 50 -19.90 9.26 6.09
CA PRO A 50 -20.35 7.88 6.03
C PRO A 50 -21.88 7.82 6.06
N PHE A 51 -22.45 6.84 5.35
CA PHE A 51 -23.87 6.53 5.44
C PHE A 51 -24.06 5.43 6.49
N GLU A 52 -24.52 5.83 7.67
CA GLU A 52 -24.79 4.92 8.78
C GLU A 52 -25.95 3.98 8.47
N GLY A 53 -25.74 2.67 8.60
CA GLY A 53 -26.76 1.65 8.36
C GLY A 53 -27.28 1.58 6.93
N ALA A 54 -26.67 2.26 5.97
CA ALA A 54 -27.12 2.33 4.59
C ALA A 54 -25.97 2.21 3.59
N ARG A 55 -26.27 1.67 2.41
CA ARG A 55 -25.33 1.60 1.29
C ARG A 55 -25.12 2.98 0.67
N HIS A 56 -23.89 3.26 0.30
CA HIS A 56 -23.51 4.45 -0.46
C HIS A 56 -23.17 4.05 -1.89
N MET A 57 -24.15 4.03 -2.79
CA MET A 57 -24.02 3.48 -4.15
C MET A 57 -22.92 4.17 -4.97
N SER A 58 -22.76 5.50 -4.83
CA SER A 58 -21.70 6.23 -5.53
C SER A 58 -20.32 5.82 -5.01
N MET A 59 -20.15 5.67 -3.69
CA MET A 59 -18.90 5.23 -3.09
C MET A 59 -18.55 3.81 -3.55
N GLU A 60 -19.47 2.88 -3.48
CA GLU A 60 -19.27 1.51 -3.96
C GLU A 60 -18.84 1.47 -5.43
N SER A 61 -19.46 2.31 -6.28
CA SER A 61 -19.12 2.35 -7.72
C SER A 61 -17.73 2.98 -7.99
N ILE A 62 -17.28 3.93 -7.16
CA ILE A 62 -15.92 4.49 -7.22
C ILE A 62 -14.90 3.40 -6.92
N TYR A 63 -15.09 2.65 -5.85
CA TYR A 63 -14.20 1.54 -5.52
C TYR A 63 -14.20 0.45 -6.60
N GLU A 64 -15.36 0.08 -7.15
CA GLU A 64 -15.43 -0.89 -8.25
C GLU A 64 -14.64 -0.47 -9.51
N TYR A 65 -14.47 0.83 -9.74
CA TYR A 65 -13.71 1.30 -10.89
C TYR A 65 -12.27 0.81 -10.87
N GLY A 66 -11.63 0.79 -9.70
CA GLY A 66 -10.27 0.31 -9.53
C GLY A 66 -10.11 -1.12 -10.01
N SER A 67 -10.93 -2.04 -9.51
CA SER A 67 -10.86 -3.46 -9.89
C SER A 67 -11.33 -3.74 -11.32
N ARG A 68 -12.28 -2.92 -11.85
CA ARG A 68 -12.85 -3.12 -13.19
C ARG A 68 -12.04 -2.51 -14.32
N ALA A 69 -11.32 -1.42 -14.05
CA ALA A 69 -10.62 -0.65 -15.09
C ALA A 69 -9.24 -0.15 -14.67
N GLY A 70 -9.09 0.46 -13.49
CA GLY A 70 -7.87 1.14 -13.07
C GLY A 70 -6.68 0.21 -12.97
N ALA A 71 -6.81 -0.89 -12.21
CA ALA A 71 -5.73 -1.85 -12.02
C ALA A 71 -5.23 -2.42 -13.35
N TRP A 72 -6.12 -2.78 -14.25
CA TRP A 72 -5.78 -3.35 -15.57
C TRP A 72 -4.96 -2.39 -16.42
N ARG A 73 -5.32 -1.10 -16.43
CA ARG A 73 -4.58 -0.07 -17.19
C ARG A 73 -3.18 0.15 -16.64
N LEU A 74 -3.04 0.12 -15.30
CA LEU A 74 -1.73 0.24 -14.67
C LEU A 74 -0.87 -1.00 -14.92
N LEU A 75 -1.41 -2.21 -14.77
CA LEU A 75 -0.68 -3.44 -15.09
C LEU A 75 -0.21 -3.46 -16.55
N ASP A 76 -1.07 -3.07 -17.51
CA ASP A 76 -0.66 -2.92 -18.92
C ASP A 76 0.48 -1.90 -19.09
N LEU A 77 0.39 -0.76 -18.40
CA LEU A 77 1.40 0.30 -18.44
C LEU A 77 2.77 -0.18 -17.97
N PHE A 78 2.83 -0.89 -16.85
CA PHE A 78 4.07 -1.41 -16.26
C PHE A 78 4.65 -2.55 -17.08
N ARG A 79 3.81 -3.49 -17.55
CA ARG A 79 4.22 -4.55 -18.45
C ARG A 79 4.82 -4.00 -19.75
N ASP A 80 4.13 -3.06 -20.41
CA ASP A 80 4.54 -2.49 -21.70
C ASP A 80 5.85 -1.70 -21.61
N ARG A 81 6.28 -1.34 -20.39
CA ARG A 81 7.55 -0.66 -20.11
C ARG A 81 8.61 -1.57 -19.49
N ASP A 82 8.29 -2.83 -19.25
CA ASP A 82 9.17 -3.79 -18.57
C ASP A 82 9.69 -3.24 -17.21
N VAL A 83 8.78 -2.64 -16.43
CA VAL A 83 9.08 -2.06 -15.13
C VAL A 83 8.44 -2.90 -14.03
N PRO A 84 9.21 -3.37 -13.03
CA PRO A 84 8.65 -4.13 -11.92
C PRO A 84 7.77 -3.24 -11.04
N LEU A 85 6.73 -3.86 -10.45
CA LEU A 85 5.76 -3.23 -9.58
C LEU A 85 5.57 -4.10 -8.33
N THR A 86 5.40 -3.47 -7.17
CA THR A 86 4.93 -4.15 -5.96
C THR A 86 3.45 -3.80 -5.77
N LEU A 87 2.58 -4.81 -5.76
CA LEU A 87 1.19 -4.64 -5.34
C LEU A 87 1.09 -4.86 -3.84
N PHE A 88 0.73 -3.83 -3.08
CA PHE A 88 0.20 -4.02 -1.74
C PHE A 88 -1.29 -4.34 -1.87
N ALA A 89 -1.63 -5.62 -1.71
CA ALA A 89 -2.97 -6.10 -1.98
C ALA A 89 -3.74 -6.44 -0.70
N VAL A 90 -4.90 -5.81 -0.52
CA VAL A 90 -5.83 -6.15 0.55
C VAL A 90 -6.41 -7.52 0.29
N ALA A 91 -6.25 -8.45 1.23
CA ALA A 91 -6.58 -9.85 1.00
C ALA A 91 -8.07 -10.10 0.67
N MET A 92 -8.97 -9.30 1.23
CA MET A 92 -10.39 -9.35 0.88
C MET A 92 -10.66 -8.91 -0.57
N ALA A 93 -9.91 -7.92 -1.07
CA ALA A 93 -9.96 -7.52 -2.48
C ALA A 93 -9.43 -8.62 -3.39
N MET A 94 -8.34 -9.29 -2.99
CA MET A 94 -7.80 -10.45 -3.72
C MET A 94 -8.84 -11.59 -3.85
N GLU A 95 -9.58 -11.91 -2.79
CA GLU A 95 -10.64 -12.94 -2.83
C GLU A 95 -11.76 -12.57 -3.81
N ARG A 96 -12.08 -11.30 -3.93
CA ARG A 96 -13.17 -10.81 -4.77
C ARG A 96 -12.81 -10.75 -6.25
N HIS A 97 -11.56 -10.40 -6.54
CA HIS A 97 -11.05 -10.25 -7.90
C HIS A 97 -9.68 -10.91 -8.09
N PRO A 98 -9.60 -12.26 -7.96
CA PRO A 98 -8.33 -12.97 -8.07
C PRO A 98 -7.66 -12.79 -9.43
N ALA A 99 -8.41 -12.53 -10.50
CA ALA A 99 -7.87 -12.33 -11.83
C ALA A 99 -6.87 -11.14 -11.93
N VAL A 100 -7.03 -10.08 -11.12
CA VAL A 100 -6.05 -8.98 -11.06
C VAL A 100 -4.72 -9.47 -10.50
N ILE A 101 -4.77 -10.29 -9.45
CA ILE A 101 -3.59 -10.86 -8.81
C ILE A 101 -2.91 -11.88 -9.73
N GLU A 102 -3.67 -12.77 -10.36
CA GLU A 102 -3.17 -13.73 -11.36
C GLU A 102 -2.43 -13.02 -12.49
N ARG A 103 -2.99 -11.91 -12.97
CA ARG A 103 -2.38 -11.09 -14.01
C ARG A 103 -1.07 -10.44 -13.52
N ALA A 104 -1.05 -9.86 -12.33
CA ALA A 104 0.14 -9.24 -11.76
C ALA A 104 1.28 -10.26 -11.56
N LEU A 105 0.95 -11.47 -11.07
CA LEU A 105 1.90 -12.57 -10.95
C LEU A 105 2.44 -13.03 -12.32
N ALA A 106 1.56 -13.15 -13.32
CA ALA A 106 1.97 -13.54 -14.68
C ALA A 106 2.90 -12.51 -15.35
N ASP A 107 2.74 -11.22 -15.00
CA ASP A 107 3.60 -10.13 -15.44
C ASP A 107 4.89 -10.01 -14.60
N GLY A 108 5.10 -10.87 -13.57
CA GLY A 108 6.32 -10.93 -12.76
C GLY A 108 6.38 -9.88 -11.65
N HIS A 109 5.26 -9.32 -11.24
CA HIS A 109 5.16 -8.34 -10.17
C HIS A 109 5.14 -9.01 -8.78
N GLU A 110 5.66 -8.31 -7.77
CA GLU A 110 5.54 -8.72 -6.37
C GLU A 110 4.11 -8.47 -5.86
N ILE A 111 3.56 -9.44 -5.12
CA ILE A 111 2.35 -9.24 -4.34
C ILE A 111 2.74 -9.23 -2.86
N ALA A 112 2.65 -8.08 -2.22
CA ALA A 112 2.83 -7.89 -0.78
C ALA A 112 1.48 -7.74 -0.09
N SER A 113 1.43 -7.96 1.22
CA SER A 113 0.19 -7.86 1.98
C SER A 113 -0.17 -6.41 2.29
N HIS A 114 -1.44 -6.05 2.09
CA HIS A 114 -2.05 -4.81 2.62
C HIS A 114 -3.08 -5.13 3.73
N GLY A 115 -2.79 -6.16 4.52
CA GLY A 115 -3.71 -6.65 5.54
C GLY A 115 -4.92 -7.39 4.94
N TRP A 116 -5.87 -7.75 5.83
CA TRP A 116 -7.10 -8.40 5.38
C TRP A 116 -8.13 -7.42 4.84
N ARG A 117 -8.32 -6.28 5.55
CA ARG A 117 -9.30 -5.24 5.27
C ARG A 117 -8.62 -3.87 5.15
N TRP A 118 -9.19 -3.00 4.33
CA TRP A 118 -8.78 -1.60 4.28
C TRP A 118 -9.64 -0.75 5.22
N ILE A 119 -9.45 -0.93 6.51
CA ILE A 119 -10.19 -0.27 7.60
C ILE A 119 -9.23 0.39 8.58
N ASN A 120 -9.75 1.22 9.46
CA ASN A 120 -8.95 1.81 10.54
C ASN A 120 -8.74 0.77 11.66
N TYR A 121 -7.49 0.41 11.92
CA TYR A 121 -7.12 -0.53 12.99
C TYR A 121 -6.92 0.16 14.35
N HIS A 122 -6.89 1.51 14.39
CA HIS A 122 -6.75 2.22 15.67
C HIS A 122 -7.86 1.85 16.64
N GLY A 123 -7.46 1.37 17.82
CA GLY A 123 -8.38 0.93 18.88
C GLY A 123 -8.97 -0.46 18.69
N MET A 124 -8.58 -1.21 17.67
CA MET A 124 -8.95 -2.62 17.51
C MET A 124 -8.32 -3.46 18.64
N HIS A 125 -9.05 -4.45 19.14
CA HIS A 125 -8.49 -5.39 20.11
C HIS A 125 -7.36 -6.21 19.48
N GLU A 126 -6.26 -6.42 20.21
CA GLU A 126 -5.09 -7.10 19.67
C GLU A 126 -5.37 -8.48 19.09
N ASP A 127 -6.20 -9.29 19.75
CA ASP A 127 -6.55 -10.64 19.28
C ASP A 127 -7.31 -10.60 17.95
N GLU A 128 -8.13 -9.57 17.73
CA GLU A 128 -8.85 -9.36 16.48
C GLU A 128 -7.87 -8.94 15.37
N GLU A 129 -6.95 -8.03 15.67
CA GLU A 129 -5.93 -7.61 14.72
C GLU A 129 -5.01 -8.78 14.32
N ARG A 130 -4.62 -9.63 15.27
CA ARG A 130 -3.89 -10.87 14.99
C ARG A 130 -4.68 -11.83 14.11
N ALA A 131 -5.98 -11.97 14.34
CA ALA A 131 -6.84 -12.80 13.50
C ALA A 131 -6.94 -12.24 12.06
N HIS A 132 -7.00 -10.91 11.91
CA HIS A 132 -6.96 -10.24 10.59
C HIS A 132 -5.63 -10.49 9.87
N LEU A 133 -4.50 -10.40 10.57
CA LEU A 133 -3.18 -10.69 10.00
C LEU A 133 -3.10 -12.14 9.51
N GLN A 134 -3.49 -13.10 10.33
CA GLN A 134 -3.48 -14.52 9.94
C GLN A 134 -4.41 -14.77 8.74
N ARG A 135 -5.59 -14.17 8.75
CA ARG A 135 -6.54 -14.25 7.63
C ARG A 135 -5.94 -13.71 6.33
N ALA A 136 -5.21 -12.59 6.41
CA ALA A 136 -4.52 -12.03 5.25
C ALA A 136 -3.48 -13.01 4.68
N ILE A 137 -2.66 -13.62 5.54
CA ILE A 137 -1.64 -14.60 5.13
C ILE A 137 -2.29 -15.83 4.47
N GLU A 138 -3.36 -16.36 5.06
CA GLU A 138 -4.08 -17.54 4.53
C GLU A 138 -4.63 -17.28 3.12
N ILE A 139 -5.30 -16.13 2.93
CA ILE A 139 -5.89 -15.75 1.65
C ILE A 139 -4.79 -15.54 0.62
N HIS A 140 -3.75 -14.77 0.97
CA HIS A 140 -2.62 -14.53 0.09
C HIS A 140 -1.96 -15.83 -0.35
N SER A 141 -1.65 -16.71 0.60
CA SER A 141 -1.00 -18.00 0.32
C SER A 141 -1.85 -18.89 -0.59
N ARG A 142 -3.16 -18.86 -0.40
CA ARG A 142 -4.10 -19.63 -1.24
C ARG A 142 -4.17 -19.11 -2.67
N ILE A 143 -4.13 -17.80 -2.87
CA ILE A 143 -4.28 -17.16 -4.19
C ILE A 143 -2.93 -17.11 -4.93
N CYS A 144 -1.85 -16.74 -4.25
CA CYS A 144 -0.53 -16.58 -4.86
C CYS A 144 0.30 -17.88 -4.86
N GLY A 145 -0.10 -18.92 -4.10
CA GLY A 145 0.68 -20.14 -3.95
C GLY A 145 1.82 -20.05 -2.93
N GLU A 146 2.09 -18.87 -2.41
CA GLU A 146 3.12 -18.59 -1.40
C GLU A 146 2.66 -17.48 -0.45
N ARG A 147 3.30 -17.38 0.72
CA ARG A 147 2.99 -16.34 1.70
C ARG A 147 3.52 -14.97 1.25
N PRO A 148 2.92 -13.85 1.71
CA PRO A 148 3.48 -12.53 1.45
C PRO A 148 4.82 -12.34 2.18
N LEU A 149 5.76 -11.67 1.51
CA LEU A 149 7.06 -11.33 2.09
C LEU A 149 7.10 -9.91 2.66
N GLY A 150 6.29 -9.01 2.12
CA GLY A 150 6.14 -7.63 2.57
C GLY A 150 4.79 -7.37 3.24
N TRP A 151 4.77 -6.40 4.16
CA TRP A 151 3.58 -5.94 4.87
C TRP A 151 3.42 -4.43 4.77
N TYR A 152 2.19 -3.98 4.66
CA TYR A 152 1.74 -2.60 4.80
C TYR A 152 0.28 -2.58 5.25
N THR A 153 -0.09 -1.71 6.18
CA THR A 153 -1.47 -1.52 6.65
C THR A 153 -1.98 -0.13 6.31
N GLY A 154 -1.14 0.88 6.48
CA GLY A 154 -1.45 2.29 6.22
C GLY A 154 -2.35 2.96 7.25
N ARG A 155 -3.19 2.20 7.97
CA ARG A 155 -4.15 2.68 8.99
C ARG A 155 -3.97 1.89 10.29
N THR A 156 -2.72 1.86 10.78
CA THR A 156 -2.22 1.03 11.85
C THR A 156 -2.81 1.32 13.23
N SER A 157 -2.78 0.31 14.12
CA SER A 157 -2.90 0.46 15.56
C SER A 157 -1.53 0.62 16.22
N GLU A 158 -1.52 0.83 17.54
CA GLU A 158 -0.30 0.78 18.35
C GLU A 158 0.33 -0.63 18.42
N ASN A 159 -0.41 -1.68 18.07
CA ASN A 159 0.04 -3.06 18.12
C ASN A 159 0.58 -3.57 16.78
N THR A 160 0.18 -2.99 15.66
CA THR A 160 0.41 -3.52 14.32
C THR A 160 1.86 -3.93 14.09
N ARG A 161 2.83 -3.02 14.31
CA ARG A 161 4.26 -3.32 14.08
C ARG A 161 4.76 -4.49 14.91
N ARG A 162 4.35 -4.55 16.19
CA ARG A 162 4.74 -5.66 17.06
C ARG A 162 4.14 -6.97 16.59
N ILE A 163 2.86 -7.00 16.26
CA ILE A 163 2.15 -8.19 15.75
C ILE A 163 2.80 -8.72 14.47
N VAL A 164 3.13 -7.83 13.53
CA VAL A 164 3.79 -8.19 12.27
C VAL A 164 5.20 -8.75 12.50
N ALA A 165 5.99 -8.10 13.36
CA ALA A 165 7.34 -8.56 13.68
C ALA A 165 7.35 -9.89 14.45
N GLU A 166 6.42 -10.10 15.39
CA GLU A 166 6.28 -11.34 16.17
C GLU A 166 5.82 -12.51 15.32
N GLU A 167 5.03 -12.29 14.26
CA GLU A 167 4.62 -13.32 13.32
C GLU A 167 5.84 -13.94 12.63
N GLY A 168 6.86 -13.15 12.32
CA GLY A 168 8.22 -13.59 11.99
C GLY A 168 8.44 -14.07 10.56
N GLY A 169 7.41 -14.10 9.71
CA GLY A 169 7.53 -14.57 8.33
C GLY A 169 7.62 -13.45 7.29
N PHE A 170 7.45 -12.18 7.68
CA PHE A 170 7.64 -11.05 6.78
C PHE A 170 9.11 -10.63 6.73
N LEU A 171 9.61 -10.36 5.53
CA LEU A 171 10.96 -9.86 5.33
C LEU A 171 11.04 -8.36 5.60
N TYR A 172 9.95 -7.62 5.35
CA TYR A 172 9.89 -6.18 5.57
C TYR A 172 8.47 -5.71 5.91
N ASP A 173 8.43 -4.54 6.54
CA ASP A 173 7.24 -3.78 6.87
C ASP A 173 7.40 -2.35 6.33
N ALA A 174 6.39 -1.82 5.68
CA ALA A 174 6.40 -0.48 5.09
C ALA A 174 5.56 0.54 5.88
N ASP A 175 5.02 0.18 7.05
CA ASP A 175 4.21 1.08 7.90
C ASP A 175 5.08 2.07 8.69
N ASP A 176 5.92 2.82 8.00
CA ASP A 176 6.73 3.88 8.59
C ASP A 176 6.99 5.00 7.57
N TYR A 177 6.97 6.23 8.02
CA TYR A 177 7.14 7.43 7.19
C TYR A 177 8.28 8.32 7.71
N SER A 178 9.15 7.79 8.59
CA SER A 178 10.09 8.60 9.37
C SER A 178 11.48 8.71 8.77
N ASP A 179 11.80 7.95 7.74
CA ASP A 179 13.11 7.96 7.09
C ASP A 179 13.01 7.77 5.58
N ASP A 180 14.08 8.16 4.87
CA ASP A 180 14.21 7.96 3.43
C ASP A 180 14.92 6.66 3.09
N LEU A 181 15.53 5.97 4.05
CA LEU A 181 16.29 4.74 3.86
C LEU A 181 15.70 3.59 4.67
N PRO A 182 15.79 2.35 4.18
CA PRO A 182 15.48 1.18 4.98
C PRO A 182 16.32 1.13 6.25
N PHE A 183 15.69 0.73 7.35
CA PHE A 183 16.35 0.61 8.65
C PHE A 183 15.81 -0.57 9.45
N TRP A 184 16.60 -1.02 10.42
CA TRP A 184 16.19 -2.07 11.34
C TRP A 184 15.50 -1.48 12.56
N SER A 185 14.24 -1.82 12.75
CA SER A 185 13.53 -1.55 13.99
C SER A 185 13.97 -2.57 15.06
N THR A 186 14.30 -2.05 16.25
CA THR A 186 14.62 -2.85 17.43
C THR A 186 13.58 -2.66 18.54
N GLN A 187 12.38 -2.25 18.19
CA GLN A 187 11.26 -2.07 19.12
C GLN A 187 10.64 -3.40 19.57
N THR A 188 11.00 -4.49 18.91
CA THR A 188 10.59 -5.86 19.21
C THR A 188 11.82 -6.70 19.54
N ASP A 189 11.62 -7.87 20.15
CA ASP A 189 12.72 -8.78 20.54
C ASP A 189 13.55 -9.25 19.33
N THR A 190 12.92 -9.32 18.15
CA THR A 190 13.61 -9.64 16.90
C THR A 190 13.72 -8.38 16.05
N PRO A 191 14.92 -8.04 15.53
CA PRO A 191 15.06 -6.94 14.59
C PRO A 191 14.18 -7.14 13.36
N HIS A 192 13.42 -6.11 13.00
CA HIS A 192 12.49 -6.14 11.87
C HIS A 192 12.88 -5.07 10.85
N LEU A 193 12.95 -5.44 9.57
CA LEU A 193 13.32 -4.50 8.52
C LEU A 193 12.15 -3.59 8.17
N ILE A 194 12.38 -2.29 8.29
CA ILE A 194 11.46 -1.26 7.82
C ILE A 194 11.94 -0.75 6.47
N VAL A 195 11.06 -0.77 5.48
CA VAL A 195 11.23 -0.11 4.18
C VAL A 195 10.24 1.05 4.16
N PRO A 196 10.69 2.28 4.48
CA PRO A 196 9.77 3.40 4.65
C PRO A 196 8.93 3.67 3.42
N TYR A 197 7.69 4.04 3.68
CA TYR A 197 6.73 4.46 2.68
C TYR A 197 6.67 5.98 2.62
N THR A 198 6.28 6.57 1.50
CA THR A 198 6.07 8.01 1.41
C THR A 198 4.66 8.36 0.94
N LEU A 199 4.09 9.42 1.51
CA LEU A 199 2.76 9.92 1.16
C LEU A 199 2.80 11.08 0.17
N ASP A 200 3.94 11.72 -0.02
CA ASP A 200 4.08 12.91 -0.84
C ASP A 200 4.06 12.61 -2.35
N THR A 201 4.58 11.45 -2.74
CA THR A 201 4.53 10.93 -4.12
C THR A 201 3.36 9.98 -4.38
N ASN A 202 2.36 9.98 -3.50
CA ASN A 202 1.16 9.17 -3.59
C ASN A 202 0.05 9.93 -4.33
N ASP A 203 -0.61 9.27 -5.27
CA ASP A 203 -1.72 9.83 -6.06
C ASP A 203 -2.99 10.09 -5.24
N MET A 204 -3.10 9.60 -3.99
CA MET A 204 -4.17 9.98 -3.08
C MET A 204 -4.31 11.51 -2.95
N ARG A 205 -3.25 12.27 -3.25
CA ARG A 205 -3.26 13.73 -3.21
C ARG A 205 -4.21 14.35 -4.24
N PHE A 206 -4.65 13.62 -5.27
CA PHE A 206 -5.75 14.05 -6.13
C PHE A 206 -7.10 14.13 -5.39
N ALA A 207 -7.27 13.32 -4.33
CA ALA A 207 -8.47 13.31 -3.50
C ALA A 207 -8.40 14.28 -2.30
N THR A 208 -7.39 15.15 -2.23
CA THR A 208 -7.23 16.13 -1.15
C THR A 208 -7.45 17.56 -1.67
N ALA A 209 -7.96 18.46 -0.80
CA ALA A 209 -8.27 19.83 -1.19
C ALA A 209 -7.05 20.64 -1.68
N GLN A 210 -5.85 20.30 -1.25
CA GLN A 210 -4.58 20.94 -1.62
C GLN A 210 -3.67 20.03 -2.44
N GLY A 211 -4.25 19.05 -3.12
CA GLY A 211 -3.51 18.06 -3.90
C GLY A 211 -3.30 18.46 -5.35
N PHE A 212 -3.04 17.46 -6.17
CA PHE A 212 -2.84 17.64 -7.61
C PHE A 212 -4.18 17.80 -8.34
N HIS A 213 -4.18 18.61 -9.41
CA HIS A 213 -5.35 18.83 -10.25
C HIS A 213 -5.15 18.33 -11.69
N THR A 214 -3.90 18.08 -12.09
CA THR A 214 -3.56 17.57 -13.43
C THR A 214 -2.44 16.55 -13.34
N GLY A 215 -2.39 15.64 -14.34
CA GLY A 215 -1.28 14.69 -14.48
C GLY A 215 0.08 15.36 -14.63
N ASP A 216 0.14 16.52 -15.30
CA ASP A 216 1.39 17.27 -15.47
C ASP A 216 1.93 17.78 -14.14
N GLN A 217 1.05 18.24 -13.22
CA GLN A 217 1.47 18.64 -11.87
C GLN A 217 2.05 17.45 -11.09
N PHE A 218 1.41 16.29 -11.18
CA PHE A 218 1.91 15.08 -10.54
C PHE A 218 3.25 14.62 -11.14
N ALA A 219 3.35 14.59 -12.47
CA ALA A 219 4.59 14.24 -13.15
C ALA A 219 5.74 15.18 -12.79
N ALA A 220 5.52 16.48 -12.79
CA ALA A 220 6.52 17.47 -12.38
C ALA A 220 6.97 17.25 -10.92
N TYR A 221 6.02 17.00 -10.01
CA TYR A 221 6.34 16.70 -8.61
C TYR A 221 7.18 15.43 -8.47
N LEU A 222 6.83 14.35 -9.18
CA LEU A 222 7.59 13.10 -9.17
C LEU A 222 9.01 13.28 -9.72
N ILE A 223 9.19 14.09 -10.77
CA ILE A 223 10.50 14.41 -11.33
C ILE A 223 11.34 15.17 -10.31
N ASP A 224 10.78 16.23 -9.70
CA ASP A 224 11.48 17.01 -8.67
C ASP A 224 11.82 16.14 -7.45
N ALA A 225 10.89 15.28 -7.02
CA ALA A 225 11.12 14.33 -5.94
C ALA A 225 12.23 13.31 -6.28
N PHE A 226 12.34 12.85 -7.52
CA PHE A 226 13.42 11.98 -7.99
C PHE A 226 14.77 12.71 -8.07
N ASP A 227 14.79 13.93 -8.63
CA ASP A 227 16.01 14.70 -8.82
C ASP A 227 16.64 15.14 -7.49
N THR A 228 15.82 15.34 -6.46
CA THR A 228 16.30 15.72 -5.11
C THR A 228 17.19 14.62 -4.51
N PRO A 229 16.77 13.36 -4.34
CA PRO A 229 17.64 12.28 -3.87
C PRO A 229 18.86 12.05 -4.76
N VAL A 230 18.70 12.15 -6.07
CA VAL A 230 19.81 12.01 -7.00
C VAL A 230 20.90 13.08 -6.75
N SER A 231 20.50 14.29 -6.37
CA SER A 231 21.43 15.39 -6.06
C SER A 231 22.13 15.22 -4.71
N TYR A 232 21.43 14.68 -3.71
CA TYR A 232 21.95 14.43 -2.35
C TYR A 232 22.60 13.05 -2.15
N THR A 233 22.53 12.19 -3.13
CA THR A 233 23.27 10.92 -3.26
C THR A 233 22.76 9.68 -2.55
N HIS A 234 21.61 9.60 -1.81
CA HIS A 234 21.36 8.40 -1.00
C HIS A 234 19.92 8.05 -0.62
N LEU A 235 18.91 8.47 -1.35
CA LEU A 235 17.52 8.28 -0.90
C LEU A 235 16.75 7.16 -1.64
N THR A 236 15.71 6.61 -1.00
CA THR A 236 14.69 5.75 -1.62
C THR A 236 13.49 6.60 -1.99
N LEU A 237 12.92 6.39 -3.17
CA LEU A 237 11.66 7.01 -3.60
C LEU A 237 10.63 5.92 -3.90
N PRO A 238 9.76 5.57 -2.97
CA PRO A 238 8.56 4.84 -3.32
C PRO A 238 7.61 5.79 -4.07
N THR A 239 7.25 5.43 -5.30
CA THR A 239 6.22 6.12 -6.07
C THR A 239 4.97 5.24 -6.06
N ILE A 240 3.87 5.79 -5.57
CA ILE A 240 2.70 5.02 -5.21
C ILE A 240 1.53 5.41 -6.07
N PHE A 241 0.91 4.41 -6.69
CA PHE A 241 -0.37 4.52 -7.36
C PHE A 241 -1.44 3.82 -6.52
N ARG A 242 -2.56 4.50 -6.31
CA ARG A 242 -3.74 3.92 -5.71
C ARG A 242 -4.78 3.62 -6.79
N VAL A 243 -5.37 2.46 -6.71
CA VAL A 243 -6.51 2.06 -7.56
C VAL A 243 -7.67 1.67 -6.67
#